data_df318980750501005159702f2cd17385
#
_entry.id   df318980750501005159702f2cd17385
#
_cell.length_a   1.000
_cell.length_b   1.000
_cell.length_c   1.000
_cell.angle_alpha   90.00
_cell.angle_beta   90.00
_cell.angle_gamma   90.00
#
_symmetry.space_group_name_H-M   'P 1'
#
loop_
_entity.id
_entity.type
_entity.pdbx_description
1 polymer ?
#
loop_
_entity_poly.entity_id
_entity_poly.type
_entity_poly.pdbx_seq_one_letter_code
_entity_poly.pdbx_strand_id
1 'polypeptide(L)'
;MSKKSTEPTDRPKERAFLVGVEIRSEEHLLSLEDSLEELSLLADTAGLVVVGEATQRLDRPFPNTYIGSGKVEEVKALVEDCLAEVVIFDNELSPRHLRELEKEFGTAVRIIDRTALILDIFALHANTREGALQVELAQYEYRLPRLTRAWTHLARQAGGGAGRSGSVGGVGLRGPGETQLEVDRREIS
;
A
#
# COMPACT_ATOMS: atom_id res chain seq x y z
N MET A 1 41.07 23.50 -17.25
CA MET A 1 40.28 22.26 -17.38
C MET A 1 39.62 21.98 -16.02
N SER A 2 38.35 22.38 -15.88
CA SER A 2 37.60 22.22 -14.62
C SER A 2 37.00 20.82 -14.59
N LYS A 3 37.41 20.00 -13.62
CA LYS A 3 36.74 18.71 -13.33
C LYS A 3 35.36 19.00 -12.74
N LYS A 4 34.29 18.72 -13.51
CA LYS A 4 32.96 18.59 -12.97
C LYS A 4 32.96 17.37 -12.03
N SER A 5 32.92 17.64 -10.72
CA SER A 5 32.58 16.62 -9.74
C SER A 5 31.10 16.29 -9.95
N THR A 6 30.81 15.12 -10.50
CA THR A 6 29.48 14.50 -10.47
C THR A 6 29.23 14.11 -9.03
N GLU A 7 28.47 14.91 -8.29
CA GLU A 7 27.89 14.45 -7.02
C GLU A 7 26.92 13.31 -7.34
N PRO A 8 27.04 12.16 -6.66
CA PRO A 8 26.04 11.10 -6.81
C PRO A 8 24.72 11.67 -6.30
N THR A 9 23.71 11.74 -7.18
CA THR A 9 22.35 12.10 -6.83
C THR A 9 21.71 10.90 -6.11
N ASP A 10 22.16 10.63 -4.91
CA ASP A 10 21.52 9.67 -4.04
C ASP A 10 20.20 10.31 -3.59
N ARG A 11 19.08 9.82 -4.11
CA ARG A 11 17.76 10.24 -3.65
C ARG A 11 17.68 9.88 -2.17
N PRO A 12 17.21 10.79 -1.30
CA PRO A 12 17.02 10.44 0.10
C PRO A 12 16.11 9.20 0.18
N LYS A 13 16.57 8.21 0.93
CA LYS A 13 15.81 6.98 1.14
C LYS A 13 14.52 7.32 1.89
N GLU A 14 13.38 6.76 1.46
CA GLU A 14 12.09 6.92 2.16
C GLU A 14 12.18 6.35 3.59
N ARG A 15 11.58 7.04 4.55
CA ARG A 15 11.58 6.68 5.97
C ARG A 15 10.41 5.76 6.28
N ALA A 16 10.69 4.57 6.77
CA ALA A 16 9.71 3.54 7.07
C ALA A 16 9.52 3.34 8.57
N PHE A 17 8.28 3.21 9.02
CA PHE A 17 7.90 2.83 10.38
C PHE A 17 7.27 1.44 10.36
N LEU A 18 7.73 0.54 11.23
CA LEU A 18 7.27 -0.84 11.27
C LEU A 18 6.15 -1.04 12.31
N VAL A 19 5.17 -1.85 11.98
CA VAL A 19 4.09 -2.24 12.90
C VAL A 19 3.97 -3.75 12.92
N GLY A 20 4.25 -4.36 14.07
CA GLY A 20 4.11 -5.79 14.31
C GLY A 20 2.91 -6.11 15.19
N VAL A 21 2.12 -7.12 14.80
CA VAL A 21 0.98 -7.57 15.59
C VAL A 21 1.08 -9.07 15.84
N GLU A 22 1.10 -9.45 17.10
CA GLU A 22 1.05 -10.85 17.52
C GLU A 22 -0.38 -11.23 17.89
N ILE A 23 -0.94 -12.22 17.20
CA ILE A 23 -2.26 -12.76 17.49
C ILE A 23 -2.10 -14.01 18.36
N ARG A 24 -2.55 -13.95 19.61
CA ARG A 24 -2.37 -15.03 20.59
C ARG A 24 -2.98 -16.39 20.19
N SER A 25 -3.99 -16.37 19.33
CA SER A 25 -4.68 -17.59 18.87
C SER A 25 -3.99 -18.26 17.68
N GLU A 26 -2.96 -17.64 17.10
CA GLU A 26 -2.23 -18.16 15.95
C GLU A 26 -0.89 -18.75 16.41
N GLU A 27 -0.49 -19.86 15.78
CA GLU A 27 0.86 -20.40 15.97
C GLU A 27 1.84 -19.58 15.12
N HIS A 28 2.80 -18.95 15.78
CA HIS A 28 3.85 -18.18 15.11
C HIS A 28 5.13 -19.00 15.04
N LEU A 29 5.75 -19.08 13.86
CA LEU A 29 7.05 -19.74 13.67
C LEU A 29 8.22 -18.92 14.24
N LEU A 30 8.05 -17.59 14.29
CA LEU A 30 9.05 -16.65 14.81
C LEU A 30 8.43 -15.88 15.99
N SER A 31 9.28 -15.38 16.87
CA SER A 31 8.84 -14.39 17.84
C SER A 31 8.47 -13.08 17.11
N LEU A 32 7.69 -12.22 17.77
CA LEU A 32 7.33 -10.90 17.19
C LEU A 32 8.58 -10.06 16.91
N GLU A 33 9.55 -10.13 17.81
CA GLU A 33 10.82 -9.43 17.71
C GLU A 33 11.64 -9.91 16.50
N ASP A 34 11.79 -11.24 16.34
CA ASP A 34 12.50 -11.83 15.21
C ASP A 34 11.81 -11.50 13.85
N SER A 35 10.46 -11.47 13.86
CA SER A 35 9.67 -11.12 12.67
C SER A 35 9.87 -9.66 12.25
N LEU A 36 9.95 -8.73 13.23
CA LEU A 36 10.23 -7.33 12.95
C LEU A 36 11.68 -7.10 12.52
N GLU A 37 12.63 -7.84 13.07
CA GLU A 37 14.02 -7.80 12.60
C GLU A 37 14.12 -8.23 11.13
N GLU A 38 13.46 -9.34 10.76
CA GLU A 38 13.38 -9.77 9.37
C GLU A 38 12.70 -8.70 8.48
N LEU A 39 11.60 -8.11 8.94
CA LEU A 39 10.90 -7.05 8.21
C LEU A 39 11.78 -5.83 8.00
N SER A 40 12.61 -5.48 8.98
CA SER A 40 13.59 -4.38 8.89
C SER A 40 14.63 -4.66 7.80
N LEU A 41 15.14 -5.90 7.71
CA LEU A 41 16.06 -6.31 6.64
C LEU A 41 15.41 -6.28 5.25
N LEU A 42 14.13 -6.67 5.16
CA LEU A 42 13.36 -6.55 3.92
C LEU A 42 13.18 -5.07 3.52
N ALA A 43 12.88 -4.19 4.47
CA ALA A 43 12.74 -2.77 4.22
C ALA A 43 14.05 -2.15 3.70
N ASP A 44 15.20 -2.49 4.29
CA ASP A 44 16.51 -2.03 3.79
C ASP A 44 16.79 -2.56 2.38
N THR A 45 16.45 -3.83 2.10
CA THR A 45 16.56 -4.44 0.76
C THR A 45 15.71 -3.69 -0.27
N ALA A 46 14.54 -3.17 0.12
CA ALA A 46 13.69 -2.32 -0.71
C ALA A 46 14.21 -0.87 -0.84
N GLY A 47 15.32 -0.52 -0.19
CA GLY A 47 15.91 0.81 -0.21
C GLY A 47 15.27 1.80 0.76
N LEU A 48 14.51 1.33 1.75
CA LEU A 48 13.90 2.14 2.80
C LEU A 48 14.84 2.27 4.01
N VAL A 49 14.60 3.28 4.86
CA VAL A 49 15.29 3.44 6.16
C VAL A 49 14.27 3.29 7.27
N VAL A 50 14.42 2.27 8.10
CA VAL A 50 13.57 2.07 9.28
C VAL A 50 13.91 3.11 10.34
N VAL A 51 12.91 3.89 10.77
CA VAL A 51 13.06 5.00 11.71
C VAL A 51 12.35 4.75 13.05
N GLY A 52 11.59 3.68 13.16
CA GLY A 52 10.90 3.28 14.37
C GLY A 52 10.02 2.07 14.16
N GLU A 53 9.54 1.53 15.26
CA GLU A 53 8.65 0.39 15.27
C GLU A 53 7.65 0.47 16.41
N ALA A 54 6.50 -0.19 16.25
CA ALA A 54 5.50 -0.38 17.30
C ALA A 54 4.94 -1.81 17.26
N THR A 55 4.62 -2.33 18.42
CA THR A 55 4.07 -3.69 18.55
C THR A 55 2.74 -3.68 19.27
N GLN A 56 1.89 -4.66 18.95
CA GLN A 56 0.65 -4.91 19.69
C GLN A 56 0.39 -6.42 19.79
N ARG A 57 -0.02 -6.88 20.99
CA ARG A 57 -0.50 -8.26 21.20
C ARG A 57 -2.01 -8.24 21.33
N LEU A 58 -2.68 -9.07 20.53
CA LEU A 58 -4.15 -9.14 20.43
C LEU A 58 -4.62 -10.59 20.50
N ASP A 59 -5.85 -10.81 20.96
CA ASP A 59 -6.49 -12.11 20.84
C ASP A 59 -7.03 -12.34 19.42
N ARG A 60 -7.41 -11.26 18.73
CA ARG A 60 -7.89 -11.25 17.35
C ARG A 60 -7.68 -9.87 16.72
N PRO A 61 -7.52 -9.78 15.39
CA PRO A 61 -7.43 -8.49 14.69
C PRO A 61 -8.71 -7.67 14.85
N PHE A 62 -8.56 -6.35 14.92
CA PHE A 62 -9.71 -5.45 14.87
C PHE A 62 -10.30 -5.41 13.46
N PRO A 63 -11.64 -5.47 13.29
CA PRO A 63 -12.27 -5.60 11.98
C PRO A 63 -12.03 -4.43 11.01
N ASN A 64 -11.71 -3.25 11.50
CA ASN A 64 -11.52 -2.05 10.68
C ASN A 64 -10.05 -1.77 10.38
N THR A 65 -9.24 -1.66 11.42
CA THR A 65 -7.86 -1.12 11.34
C THR A 65 -6.79 -2.17 11.63
N TYR A 66 -7.16 -3.44 11.81
CA TYR A 66 -6.29 -4.54 12.23
C TYR A 66 -5.76 -4.38 13.67
N ILE A 67 -5.33 -3.17 14.05
CA ILE A 67 -4.89 -2.77 15.40
C ILE A 67 -5.98 -1.95 16.11
N GLY A 68 -5.88 -1.85 17.43
CA GLY A 68 -6.82 -1.05 18.23
C GLY A 68 -6.72 0.45 17.93
N SER A 69 -7.83 1.19 18.10
CA SER A 69 -7.86 2.63 17.83
C SER A 69 -6.84 3.43 18.62
N GLY A 70 -6.62 3.10 19.91
CA GLY A 70 -5.58 3.73 20.71
C GLY A 70 -4.16 3.47 20.16
N LYS A 71 -3.90 2.27 19.58
CA LYS A 71 -2.63 1.97 18.93
C LYS A 71 -2.50 2.71 17.60
N VAL A 72 -3.59 2.91 16.85
CA VAL A 72 -3.59 3.76 15.64
C VAL A 72 -3.13 5.18 15.99
N GLU A 73 -3.69 5.80 17.03
CA GLU A 73 -3.31 7.15 17.47
C GLU A 73 -1.83 7.21 17.93
N GLU A 74 -1.39 6.20 18.69
CA GLU A 74 0.02 6.09 19.12
C GLU A 74 0.97 6.00 17.91
N VAL A 75 0.66 5.12 16.95
CA VAL A 75 1.49 4.95 15.74
C VAL A 75 1.48 6.23 14.90
N LYS A 76 0.34 6.92 14.76
CA LYS A 76 0.27 8.23 14.06
C LYS A 76 1.21 9.26 14.69
N ALA A 77 1.17 9.42 16.00
CA ALA A 77 2.05 10.34 16.69
C ALA A 77 3.54 10.00 16.47
N LEU A 78 3.91 8.71 16.57
CA LEU A 78 5.28 8.26 16.34
C LEU A 78 5.72 8.46 14.89
N VAL A 79 4.85 8.21 13.92
CA VAL A 79 5.10 8.41 12.47
C VAL A 79 5.34 9.89 12.18
N GLU A 80 4.56 10.80 12.77
CA GLU A 80 4.75 12.24 12.65
C GLU A 80 6.08 12.69 13.29
N ASP A 81 6.39 12.23 14.49
CA ASP A 81 7.63 12.57 15.20
C ASP A 81 8.88 12.07 14.47
N CYS A 82 8.81 10.86 13.91
CA CYS A 82 9.89 10.27 13.13
C CYS A 82 9.94 10.74 11.68
N LEU A 83 8.97 11.55 11.21
CA LEU A 83 8.84 11.97 9.81
C LEU A 83 8.85 10.75 8.87
N ALA A 84 8.13 9.69 9.23
CA ALA A 84 8.04 8.50 8.39
C ALA A 84 7.05 8.74 7.24
N GLU A 85 7.41 8.28 6.05
CA GLU A 85 6.63 8.43 4.81
C GLU A 85 5.87 7.14 4.48
N VAL A 86 6.33 6.00 5.05
CA VAL A 86 5.76 4.67 4.83
C VAL A 86 5.55 3.98 6.17
N VAL A 87 4.39 3.38 6.37
CA VAL A 87 4.13 2.46 7.49
C VAL A 87 3.99 1.04 6.93
N ILE A 88 4.77 0.12 7.46
CA ILE A 88 4.84 -1.26 7.02
C ILE A 88 4.29 -2.17 8.10
N PHE A 89 3.19 -2.84 7.82
CA PHE A 89 2.64 -3.87 8.71
C PHE A 89 3.29 -5.23 8.43
N ASP A 90 3.71 -5.90 9.49
CA ASP A 90 4.27 -7.24 9.40
C ASP A 90 3.24 -8.29 8.94
N ASN A 91 1.99 -8.11 9.36
CA ASN A 91 0.87 -8.96 9.02
C ASN A 91 0.22 -8.55 7.71
N GLU A 92 -0.34 -9.52 6.98
CA GLU A 92 -1.12 -9.24 5.77
C GLU A 92 -2.40 -8.45 6.12
N LEU A 93 -2.61 -7.34 5.41
CA LEU A 93 -3.77 -6.50 5.58
C LEU A 93 -4.86 -6.84 4.55
N SER A 94 -6.09 -7.04 5.03
CA SER A 94 -7.23 -7.10 4.12
C SER A 94 -7.44 -5.75 3.40
N PRO A 95 -8.10 -5.76 2.22
CA PRO A 95 -8.45 -4.51 1.52
C PRO A 95 -9.25 -3.52 2.37
N ARG A 96 -9.99 -4.00 3.36
CA ARG A 96 -10.73 -3.16 4.30
C ARG A 96 -9.80 -2.50 5.30
N HIS A 97 -8.90 -3.27 5.92
CA HIS A 97 -7.92 -2.75 6.88
C HIS A 97 -7.07 -1.66 6.25
N LEU A 98 -6.53 -1.93 5.05
CA LEU A 98 -5.71 -0.96 4.33
C LEU A 98 -6.45 0.37 4.12
N ARG A 99 -7.68 0.32 3.60
CA ARG A 99 -8.47 1.54 3.37
C ARG A 99 -8.82 2.34 4.62
N GLU A 100 -9.13 1.66 5.73
CA GLU A 100 -9.43 2.37 6.98
C GLU A 100 -8.15 2.98 7.57
N LEU A 101 -7.01 2.27 7.51
CA LEU A 101 -5.72 2.82 7.91
C LEU A 101 -5.30 4.01 7.04
N GLU A 102 -5.45 3.93 5.71
CA GLU A 102 -5.17 5.07 4.81
C GLU A 102 -6.02 6.31 5.13
N LYS A 103 -7.27 6.15 5.58
CA LYS A 103 -8.09 7.27 6.04
C LYS A 103 -7.58 7.87 7.34
N GLU A 104 -7.14 7.02 8.28
CA GLU A 104 -6.63 7.46 9.57
C GLU A 104 -5.30 8.19 9.44
N PHE A 105 -4.38 7.68 8.63
CA PHE A 105 -3.05 8.28 8.42
C PHE A 105 -3.02 9.41 7.39
N GLY A 106 -4.07 9.49 6.54
CA GLY A 106 -4.15 10.50 5.48
C GLY A 106 -3.27 10.18 4.26
N THR A 107 -3.16 11.13 3.34
CA THR A 107 -2.49 10.93 2.04
C THR A 107 -0.97 11.15 2.07
N ALA A 108 -0.45 11.66 3.17
CA ALA A 108 0.98 11.95 3.33
C ALA A 108 1.80 10.70 3.67
N VAL A 109 1.15 9.67 4.22
CA VAL A 109 1.79 8.44 4.67
C VAL A 109 1.24 7.26 3.88
N ARG A 110 2.13 6.49 3.26
CA ARG A 110 1.78 5.28 2.52
C ARG A 110 1.70 4.09 3.46
N ILE A 111 0.61 3.33 3.41
CA ILE A 111 0.42 2.11 4.19
C ILE A 111 0.65 0.90 3.28
N ILE A 112 1.54 0.02 3.67
CA ILE A 112 1.78 -1.26 3.00
C ILE A 112 1.88 -2.39 4.01
N ASP A 113 1.81 -3.62 3.56
CA ASP A 113 2.06 -4.80 4.37
C ASP A 113 3.30 -5.58 3.87
N ARG A 114 3.68 -6.63 4.59
CA ARG A 114 4.83 -7.49 4.24
C ARG A 114 4.72 -8.01 2.80
N THR A 115 3.53 -8.42 2.36
CA THR A 115 3.32 -8.96 1.01
C THR A 115 3.60 -7.91 -0.06
N ALA A 116 3.09 -6.68 0.11
CA ALA A 116 3.36 -5.59 -0.81
C ALA A 116 4.85 -5.25 -0.86
N LEU A 117 5.53 -5.21 0.29
CA LEU A 117 6.98 -4.96 0.36
C LEU A 117 7.78 -6.02 -0.40
N ILE A 118 7.46 -7.30 -0.21
CA ILE A 118 8.13 -8.41 -0.91
C ILE A 118 7.91 -8.31 -2.43
N LEU A 119 6.70 -7.97 -2.88
CA LEU A 119 6.41 -7.77 -4.30
C LEU A 119 7.21 -6.59 -4.88
N ASP A 120 7.39 -5.51 -4.13
CA ASP A 120 8.21 -4.38 -4.55
C ASP A 120 9.69 -4.76 -4.63
N ILE A 121 10.22 -5.57 -3.69
CA ILE A 121 11.59 -6.12 -3.74
C ILE A 121 11.77 -6.99 -5.00
N PHE A 122 10.82 -7.87 -5.31
CA PHE A 122 10.89 -8.69 -6.52
C PHE A 122 10.87 -7.83 -7.78
N ALA A 123 10.07 -6.77 -7.82
CA ALA A 123 10.03 -5.85 -8.95
C ALA A 123 11.37 -5.13 -9.17
N LEU A 124 12.06 -4.75 -8.09
CA LEU A 124 13.39 -4.14 -8.15
C LEU A 124 14.47 -5.09 -8.67
N HIS A 125 14.34 -6.40 -8.42
CA HIS A 125 15.35 -7.41 -8.73
C HIS A 125 15.01 -8.28 -9.95
N ALA A 126 13.89 -8.05 -10.63
CA ALA A 126 13.50 -8.79 -11.83
C ALA A 126 14.40 -8.43 -13.02
N ASN A 127 15.38 -9.28 -13.31
CA ASN A 127 16.38 -9.04 -14.37
C ASN A 127 15.98 -9.60 -15.74
N THR A 128 14.94 -10.44 -15.81
CA THR A 128 14.46 -11.01 -17.08
C THR A 128 13.09 -10.44 -17.42
N ARG A 129 12.79 -10.33 -18.73
CA ARG A 129 11.48 -9.84 -19.18
C ARG A 129 10.34 -10.73 -18.66
N GLU A 130 10.53 -12.03 -18.66
CA GLU A 130 9.54 -12.98 -18.15
C GLU A 130 9.33 -12.82 -16.65
N GLY A 131 10.42 -12.74 -15.87
CA GLY A 131 10.36 -12.48 -14.44
C GLY A 131 9.68 -11.15 -14.10
N ALA A 132 9.98 -10.07 -14.84
CA ALA A 132 9.32 -8.78 -14.67
C ALA A 132 7.81 -8.86 -14.91
N LEU A 133 7.37 -9.56 -15.97
CA LEU A 133 5.94 -9.75 -16.25
C LEU A 133 5.24 -10.60 -15.18
N GLN A 134 5.89 -11.63 -14.66
CA GLN A 134 5.34 -12.44 -13.56
C GLN A 134 5.16 -11.63 -12.28
N VAL A 135 6.14 -10.79 -11.93
CA VAL A 135 6.05 -9.90 -10.76
C VAL A 135 4.97 -8.85 -10.96
N GLU A 136 4.90 -8.25 -12.16
CA GLU A 136 3.87 -7.28 -12.50
C GLU A 136 2.47 -7.89 -12.37
N LEU A 137 2.25 -9.10 -12.88
CA LEU A 137 0.99 -9.83 -12.73
C LEU A 137 0.65 -10.04 -11.25
N ALA A 138 1.61 -10.52 -10.44
CA ALA A 138 1.40 -10.72 -9.00
C ALA A 138 1.06 -9.40 -8.28
N GLN A 139 1.71 -8.30 -8.64
CA GLN A 139 1.37 -6.97 -8.11
C GLN A 139 -0.06 -6.54 -8.50
N TYR A 140 -0.49 -6.79 -9.73
CA TYR A 140 -1.87 -6.51 -10.16
C TYR A 140 -2.88 -7.34 -9.40
N GLU A 141 -2.68 -8.65 -9.29
CA GLU A 141 -3.56 -9.55 -8.54
C GLU A 141 -3.69 -9.13 -7.06
N TYR A 142 -2.59 -8.71 -6.45
CA TYR A 142 -2.58 -8.20 -5.09
C TYR A 142 -3.30 -6.85 -4.95
N ARG A 143 -3.12 -5.92 -5.88
CA ARG A 143 -3.69 -4.57 -5.86
C ARG A 143 -5.16 -4.53 -6.28
N LEU A 144 -5.60 -5.38 -7.22
CA LEU A 144 -6.96 -5.39 -7.78
C LEU A 144 -8.08 -5.38 -6.72
N PRO A 145 -8.10 -6.27 -5.70
CA PRO A 145 -9.14 -6.25 -4.67
C PRO A 145 -9.04 -5.02 -3.76
N ARG A 146 -7.90 -4.34 -3.74
CA ARG A 146 -7.62 -3.14 -2.94
C ARG A 146 -8.06 -1.85 -3.64
N LEU A 147 -8.15 -1.85 -4.96
CA LEU A 147 -8.56 -0.70 -5.79
C LEU A 147 -10.08 -0.49 -5.91
N THR A 148 -10.90 -1.44 -5.51
CA THR A 148 -12.34 -1.48 -5.81
C THR A 148 -13.18 -0.29 -5.34
N ARG A 149 -12.65 0.64 -4.54
CA ARG A 149 -13.35 1.86 -4.13
C ARG A 149 -12.80 3.16 -4.70
N ALA A 150 -11.58 3.21 -5.16
CA ALA A 150 -11.06 4.40 -5.84
C ALA A 150 -11.87 4.69 -7.12
N TRP A 151 -12.30 3.64 -7.81
CA TRP A 151 -13.12 3.71 -9.02
C TRP A 151 -14.58 4.13 -8.77
N THR A 152 -15.19 3.79 -7.64
CA THR A 152 -16.55 4.25 -7.32
C THR A 152 -16.62 5.75 -7.05
N HIS A 153 -15.55 6.38 -6.57
CA HIS A 153 -15.46 7.84 -6.45
C HIS A 153 -15.30 8.52 -7.82
N LEU A 154 -14.48 7.98 -8.70
CA LEU A 154 -14.32 8.49 -10.06
C LEU A 154 -15.60 8.32 -10.91
N ALA A 155 -16.25 7.17 -10.82
CA ALA A 155 -17.54 6.93 -11.49
C ALA A 155 -18.65 7.84 -10.95
N ARG A 156 -18.65 8.15 -9.65
CA ARG A 156 -19.60 9.08 -9.04
C ARG A 156 -19.30 10.54 -9.40
N GLN A 157 -18.03 10.90 -9.53
CA GLN A 157 -17.58 12.23 -9.94
C GLN A 157 -17.82 12.48 -11.44
N ALA A 158 -17.70 11.43 -12.27
CA ALA A 158 -18.05 11.48 -13.70
C ALA A 158 -19.55 11.42 -13.96
N GLY A 159 -20.37 10.88 -13.03
CA GLY A 159 -21.84 10.78 -13.13
C GLY A 159 -22.61 11.89 -12.41
N GLY A 160 -21.95 12.76 -11.62
CA GLY A 160 -22.57 13.79 -10.78
C GLY A 160 -22.89 15.12 -11.48
N GLY A 161 -22.82 15.21 -12.79
CA GLY A 161 -23.07 16.42 -13.60
C GLY A 161 -24.39 16.44 -14.37
N ALA A 162 -25.46 15.78 -13.90
CA ALA A 162 -26.76 15.82 -14.58
C ALA A 162 -27.80 16.57 -13.75
N GLY A 163 -27.73 17.88 -13.80
CA GLY A 163 -28.74 18.78 -13.27
C GLY A 163 -28.64 20.18 -13.82
N ARG A 164 -28.88 20.41 -15.09
CA ARG A 164 -29.64 21.49 -15.71
C ARG A 164 -29.43 21.58 -17.22
N SER A 165 -30.53 21.28 -17.93
CA SER A 165 -30.98 21.90 -19.18
C SER A 165 -29.96 22.34 -20.25
N GLY A 166 -30.08 21.74 -21.44
CA GLY A 166 -29.66 22.41 -22.67
C GLY A 166 -28.81 21.53 -23.59
N SER A 167 -29.48 20.78 -24.46
CA SER A 167 -29.12 20.49 -25.88
C SER A 167 -27.63 20.57 -26.27
N VAL A 168 -27.22 19.49 -26.85
CA VAL A 168 -26.29 19.23 -27.96
C VAL A 168 -25.36 18.04 -27.67
N GLY A 169 -25.63 16.93 -28.33
CA GLY A 169 -24.74 15.93 -28.89
C GLY A 169 -23.41 15.60 -28.17
N GLY A 170 -23.46 14.75 -27.16
CA GLY A 170 -22.28 14.04 -26.67
C GLY A 170 -22.45 12.55 -26.94
N VAL A 171 -21.68 12.02 -27.88
CA VAL A 171 -21.63 10.61 -28.24
C VAL A 171 -21.29 9.79 -27.00
N GLY A 172 -22.26 9.01 -26.50
CA GLY A 172 -22.07 8.06 -25.41
C GLY A 172 -21.14 6.94 -25.82
N LEU A 173 -19.93 6.98 -25.35
CA LEU A 173 -18.90 5.95 -25.49
C LEU A 173 -18.99 4.88 -24.37
N ARG A 174 -20.21 4.43 -24.02
CA ARG A 174 -20.39 3.31 -23.11
C ARG A 174 -21.54 2.44 -23.55
N GLY A 175 -21.22 1.19 -23.90
CA GLY A 175 -22.24 0.15 -24.02
C GLY A 175 -22.97 0.00 -22.67
N PRO A 176 -24.31 -0.23 -22.66
CA PRO A 176 -25.06 -0.39 -21.43
C PRO A 176 -24.63 -1.70 -20.75
N GLY A 177 -23.86 -1.59 -19.66
CA GLY A 177 -23.60 -2.70 -18.76
C GLY A 177 -22.16 -3.03 -18.39
N GLU A 178 -21.14 -2.47 -19.04
CA GLU A 178 -19.75 -2.71 -18.61
C GLU A 178 -19.27 -1.62 -17.65
N THR A 179 -18.83 -2.04 -16.46
CA THR A 179 -18.12 -1.18 -15.53
C THR A 179 -16.65 -1.11 -15.94
N GLN A 180 -15.97 0.00 -15.64
CA GLN A 180 -14.53 0.16 -15.92
C GLN A 180 -13.70 -1.01 -15.36
N LEU A 181 -14.14 -1.59 -14.25
CA LEU A 181 -13.54 -2.74 -13.59
C LEU A 181 -13.60 -4.03 -14.46
N GLU A 182 -14.63 -4.19 -15.28
CA GLU A 182 -14.76 -5.34 -16.18
C GLU A 182 -13.88 -5.17 -17.42
N VAL A 183 -13.72 -3.94 -17.89
CA VAL A 183 -12.80 -3.58 -18.98
C VAL A 183 -11.36 -3.82 -18.54
N ASP A 184 -10.96 -3.31 -17.38
CA ASP A 184 -9.61 -3.46 -16.84
C ASP A 184 -9.28 -4.93 -16.54
N ARG A 185 -10.26 -5.74 -16.07
CA ARG A 185 -10.09 -7.19 -15.91
C ARG A 185 -9.82 -7.90 -17.23
N ARG A 186 -10.42 -7.43 -18.32
CA ARG A 186 -10.27 -8.03 -19.66
C ARG A 186 -8.91 -7.70 -20.28
N GLU A 187 -8.34 -6.54 -19.96
CA GLU A 187 -7.01 -6.13 -20.42
C GLU A 187 -5.88 -6.86 -19.69
N ILE A 188 -6.16 -7.39 -18.48
CA ILE A 188 -5.19 -8.10 -17.63
C ILE A 188 -5.25 -9.63 -17.84
N SER A 189 -6.30 -10.17 -18.48
CA SER A 189 -6.48 -11.59 -18.77
C SER A 189 -5.95 -11.97 -20.14
#